data_18c1dbaa6d766eabf26332f1ffc07c6d
#
_entry.id   18c1dbaa6d766eabf26332f1ffc07c6d
#
_cell.length_a   1.000
_cell.length_b   1.000
_cell.length_c   1.000
_cell.angle_alpha   90.00
_cell.angle_beta   90.00
_cell.angle_gamma   90.00
#
_symmetry.space_group_name_H-M   'P 1'
#
loop_
_entity.id
_entity.type
_entity.pdbx_description
1 polymer ?
#
loop_
_entity_poly.entity_id
_entity_poly.type
_entity_poly.pdbx_seq_one_letter_code
_entity_poly.pdbx_strand_id
1 'polypeptide(L)'
;MTAQDILLDTTRLVSRAWTKRRSTGIDRVCEAYARYFHARARAVVQHRGMVKVFNRRDSDAVFDMLLQPSSGIRSKLVRFSPLALTRSPSRIPGDGMIYINPSHTDFDLPTHHQWVEKSNLRSVYFLHDLIPLTHPRLSSAHAVRRHLGRVRGLLRHGSGAIVNTSATQAQLAKFAEKRGLDLPPIAVAPLAGADFTNRPYSQTEKAQRFEAHKPYFLCIGTIERRKNYELLFRVWDELIDAFGDSCPRLVIVGQDSPQSAPVMEAYRSRPRLAKVVRFDTAANDSQIGALLAGSRALLMPTHAEGYGLPVVEALQHGTPVIANDIPSFQEIGQGIPLLLDVADETAWKRAICRFAFSDSERDRQLNMMEHFIAPTWQNHFAIIDSWLEGLASAERVPNERLQVEC
;
A
#
# COMPACT_ATOMS: atom_id res chain seq x y z
N MET A 1 -22.83 -10.07 20.15
CA MET A 1 -21.37 -10.15 20.43
C MET A 1 -20.98 -9.09 21.43
N THR A 2 -20.41 -9.48 22.57
CA THR A 2 -19.69 -8.54 23.44
C THR A 2 -18.56 -7.94 22.61
N ALA A 3 -18.48 -6.61 22.56
CA ALA A 3 -17.43 -5.90 21.84
C ALA A 3 -16.08 -6.39 22.38
N GLN A 4 -15.38 -7.25 21.61
CA GLN A 4 -14.03 -7.66 21.97
C GLN A 4 -13.16 -6.42 21.88
N ASP A 5 -12.53 -6.07 22.98
CA ASP A 5 -11.58 -4.97 23.00
C ASP A 5 -10.40 -5.31 22.08
N ILE A 6 -10.26 -4.55 21.02
CA ILE A 6 -9.17 -4.68 20.05
C ILE A 6 -8.03 -3.76 20.46
N LEU A 7 -6.81 -4.23 20.36
CA LEU A 7 -5.60 -3.43 20.43
C LEU A 7 -5.13 -3.13 19.01
N LEU A 8 -5.19 -1.87 18.59
CA LEU A 8 -4.79 -1.47 17.23
C LEU A 8 -3.45 -0.74 17.24
N ASP A 9 -2.47 -1.24 16.51
CA ASP A 9 -1.20 -0.56 16.33
C ASP A 9 -1.35 0.71 15.47
N THR A 10 -1.04 1.85 16.08
CA THR A 10 -1.09 3.18 15.46
C THR A 10 0.29 3.80 15.24
N THR A 11 1.35 3.06 15.54
CA THR A 11 2.74 3.54 15.51
C THR A 11 3.12 4.21 14.20
N ARG A 12 2.72 3.60 13.09
CA ARG A 12 3.02 4.15 11.76
C ARG A 12 2.33 5.49 11.53
N LEU A 13 1.07 5.63 11.90
CA LEU A 13 0.33 6.89 11.78
C LEU A 13 0.95 7.99 12.66
N VAL A 14 1.32 7.66 13.90
CA VAL A 14 2.03 8.58 14.79
C VAL A 14 3.36 9.03 14.18
N SER A 15 4.15 8.08 13.66
CA SER A 15 5.43 8.38 12.99
C SER A 15 5.25 9.28 11.77
N ARG A 16 4.20 9.06 10.97
CA ARG A 16 3.85 9.91 9.82
C ARG A 16 3.46 11.32 10.23
N ALA A 17 2.58 11.44 11.20
CA ALA A 17 2.18 12.73 11.77
C ALA A 17 3.39 13.51 12.31
N TRP A 18 4.31 12.81 12.96
CA TRP A 18 5.55 13.39 13.48
C TRP A 18 6.50 13.86 12.37
N THR A 19 6.71 13.05 11.34
CA THR A 19 7.68 13.35 10.27
C THR A 19 7.12 14.22 9.15
N LYS A 20 5.81 14.49 9.12
CA LYS A 20 5.08 15.22 8.06
C LYS A 20 5.31 14.62 6.65
N ARG A 21 5.64 13.35 6.55
CA ARG A 21 5.77 12.66 5.27
C ARG A 21 4.38 12.41 4.68
N ARG A 22 4.27 12.49 3.37
CA ARG A 22 3.02 12.19 2.66
C ARG A 22 2.59 10.74 2.86
N SER A 23 1.29 10.50 2.85
CA SER A 23 0.70 9.17 2.93
C SER A 23 1.13 8.30 1.74
N THR A 24 1.40 7.02 2.05
CA THR A 24 1.61 5.95 1.07
C THR A 24 0.43 4.98 1.12
N GLY A 25 0.39 3.98 0.24
CA GLY A 25 -0.67 2.97 0.27
C GLY A 25 -0.85 2.31 1.63
N ILE A 26 0.26 1.93 2.31
CA ILE A 26 0.20 1.33 3.66
C ILE A 26 -0.37 2.32 4.69
N ASP A 27 -0.07 3.63 4.57
CA ASP A 27 -0.60 4.62 5.51
C ASP A 27 -2.12 4.76 5.35
N ARG A 28 -2.65 4.68 4.12
CA ARG A 28 -4.08 4.66 3.84
C ARG A 28 -4.77 3.44 4.46
N VAL A 29 -4.14 2.28 4.41
CA VAL A 29 -4.65 1.08 5.11
C VAL A 29 -4.69 1.30 6.61
N CYS A 30 -3.60 1.79 7.22
CA CYS A 30 -3.57 2.09 8.66
C CYS A 30 -4.64 3.11 9.07
N GLU A 31 -4.88 4.12 8.23
CA GLU A 31 -5.92 5.12 8.45
C GLU A 31 -7.34 4.52 8.37
N ALA A 32 -7.60 3.65 7.38
CA ALA A 32 -8.87 2.94 7.26
C ALA A 32 -9.14 2.05 8.48
N TYR A 33 -8.13 1.32 8.95
CA TYR A 33 -8.21 0.51 10.17
C TYR A 33 -8.48 1.38 11.40
N ALA A 34 -7.79 2.51 11.54
CA ALA A 34 -8.02 3.43 12.65
C ALA A 34 -9.44 3.99 12.63
N ARG A 35 -9.98 4.39 11.46
CA ARG A 35 -11.37 4.86 11.31
C ARG A 35 -12.37 3.79 11.67
N TYR A 36 -12.16 2.57 11.16
CA TYR A 36 -13.12 1.48 11.36
C TYR A 36 -13.17 1.00 12.81
N PHE A 37 -12.00 0.81 13.43
CA PHE A 37 -11.90 0.26 14.76
C PHE A 37 -11.96 1.32 15.88
N HIS A 38 -11.98 2.63 15.56
CA HIS A 38 -11.98 3.73 16.54
C HIS A 38 -12.91 3.47 17.72
N ALA A 39 -14.17 3.14 17.45
CA ALA A 39 -15.19 2.97 18.49
C ALA A 39 -14.96 1.76 19.41
N ARG A 40 -14.16 0.77 19.02
CA ARG A 40 -13.97 -0.50 19.74
C ARG A 40 -12.51 -0.92 19.97
N ALA A 41 -11.55 -0.09 19.54
CA ALA A 41 -10.15 -0.38 19.73
C ALA A 41 -9.48 0.53 20.77
N ARG A 42 -8.42 0.02 21.38
CA ARG A 42 -7.46 0.80 22.14
C ARG A 42 -6.20 0.98 21.32
N ALA A 43 -5.66 2.20 21.28
CA ALA A 43 -4.46 2.52 20.52
C ALA A 43 -3.22 1.91 21.19
N VAL A 44 -2.34 1.37 20.34
CA VAL A 44 -1.01 0.88 20.72
C VAL A 44 0.03 1.65 19.94
N VAL A 45 1.09 2.07 20.61
CA VAL A 45 2.26 2.68 19.98
C VAL A 45 3.51 1.93 20.44
N GLN A 46 4.36 1.59 19.48
CA GLN A 46 5.60 0.86 19.72
C GLN A 46 6.80 1.68 19.26
N HIS A 47 7.91 1.54 19.95
CA HIS A 47 9.19 2.08 19.55
C HIS A 47 10.33 1.24 20.06
N ARG A 48 11.05 0.59 19.13
CA ARG A 48 12.24 -0.24 19.45
C ARG A 48 12.00 -1.26 20.58
N GLY A 49 10.85 -1.94 20.53
CA GLY A 49 10.48 -2.95 21.51
C GLY A 49 9.80 -2.42 22.79
N MET A 50 9.77 -1.11 23.00
CA MET A 50 8.91 -0.52 24.03
C MET A 50 7.48 -0.42 23.49
N VAL A 51 6.51 -0.85 24.30
CA VAL A 51 5.09 -0.84 23.90
C VAL A 51 4.29 -0.02 24.89
N LYS A 52 3.47 0.88 24.40
CA LYS A 52 2.47 1.62 25.16
C LYS A 52 1.08 1.28 24.66
N VAL A 53 0.27 0.70 25.53
CA VAL A 53 -1.18 0.54 25.32
C VAL A 53 -1.89 1.69 26.03
N PHE A 54 -2.69 2.45 25.31
CA PHE A 54 -3.45 3.57 25.87
C PHE A 54 -4.75 3.07 26.52
N ASN A 55 -5.23 3.74 27.57
CA ASN A 55 -6.58 3.53 28.08
C ASN A 55 -7.62 4.03 27.04
N ARG A 56 -8.89 3.77 27.25
CA ARG A 56 -9.95 4.13 26.29
C ARG A 56 -9.96 5.62 25.95
N ARG A 57 -10.01 6.48 26.96
CA ARG A 57 -10.04 7.94 26.79
C ARG A 57 -8.83 8.47 26.01
N ASP A 58 -7.65 7.98 26.35
CA ASP A 58 -6.41 8.41 25.68
C ASP A 58 -6.33 7.84 24.27
N SER A 59 -6.88 6.65 24.00
CA SER A 59 -7.01 6.07 22.67
C SER A 59 -7.90 6.91 21.77
N ASP A 60 -9.07 7.33 22.23
CA ASP A 60 -9.96 8.21 21.50
C ASP A 60 -9.25 9.52 21.10
N ALA A 61 -8.50 10.12 22.03
CA ALA A 61 -7.71 11.32 21.73
C ALA A 61 -6.61 11.07 20.69
N VAL A 62 -5.95 9.89 20.72
CA VAL A 62 -4.95 9.50 19.72
C VAL A 62 -5.60 9.33 18.34
N PHE A 63 -6.72 8.60 18.26
CA PHE A 63 -7.45 8.40 17.01
C PHE A 63 -7.92 9.72 16.41
N ASP A 64 -8.52 10.59 17.21
CA ASP A 64 -8.99 11.91 16.76
C ASP A 64 -7.85 12.76 16.21
N MET A 65 -6.69 12.78 16.90
CA MET A 65 -5.52 13.50 16.41
C MET A 65 -4.99 12.96 15.09
N LEU A 66 -5.01 11.64 14.89
CA LEU A 66 -4.49 10.99 13.70
C LEU A 66 -5.44 11.06 12.51
N LEU A 67 -6.75 10.99 12.75
CA LEU A 67 -7.79 10.95 11.73
C LEU A 67 -8.25 12.34 11.27
N GLN A 68 -8.02 13.37 12.11
CA GLN A 68 -8.33 14.78 11.80
C GLN A 68 -7.04 15.61 11.87
N PRO A 69 -6.13 15.46 10.89
CA PRO A 69 -4.86 16.17 10.93
C PRO A 69 -5.10 17.68 10.87
N SER A 70 -4.84 18.33 12.00
CA SER A 70 -4.90 19.80 12.13
C SER A 70 -3.50 20.41 12.06
N SER A 71 -3.43 21.69 11.71
CA SER A 71 -2.20 22.47 11.92
C SER A 71 -1.76 22.33 13.37
N GLY A 72 -0.52 21.91 13.62
CA GLY A 72 0.00 21.73 14.99
C GLY A 72 -0.12 20.31 15.58
N ILE A 73 -0.38 19.27 14.78
CA ILE A 73 -0.44 17.88 15.27
C ILE A 73 0.80 17.49 16.10
N ARG A 74 2.01 17.93 15.75
CA ARG A 74 3.23 17.71 16.55
C ARG A 74 3.12 18.30 17.95
N SER A 75 2.64 19.54 18.07
CA SER A 75 2.46 20.21 19.37
C SER A 75 1.42 19.46 20.21
N LYS A 76 0.35 18.95 19.59
CA LYS A 76 -0.65 18.12 20.26
C LYS A 76 -0.05 16.81 20.76
N LEU A 77 0.72 16.11 19.91
CA LEU A 77 1.42 14.88 20.29
C LEU A 77 2.45 15.14 21.42
N VAL A 78 3.22 16.23 21.37
CA VAL A 78 4.16 16.59 22.43
C VAL A 78 3.45 16.87 23.74
N ARG A 79 2.33 17.62 23.74
CA ARG A 79 1.53 17.89 24.95
C ARG A 79 0.87 16.63 25.52
N PHE A 80 0.46 15.74 24.65
CA PHE A 80 -0.18 14.47 25.04
C PHE A 80 0.84 13.45 25.59
N SER A 81 2.05 13.42 25.05
CA SER A 81 3.08 12.42 25.36
C SER A 81 3.44 12.31 26.86
N PRO A 82 3.73 13.40 27.61
CA PRO A 82 4.05 13.29 29.05
C PRO A 82 2.88 12.73 29.85
N LEU A 83 1.66 13.21 29.61
CA LEU A 83 0.44 12.76 30.29
C LEU A 83 0.14 11.29 30.01
N ALA A 84 0.35 10.85 28.77
CA ALA A 84 0.12 9.47 28.36
C ALA A 84 1.20 8.50 28.89
N LEU A 85 2.45 8.97 29.04
CA LEU A 85 3.56 8.17 29.55
C LEU A 85 3.50 7.98 31.08
N THR A 86 3.05 9.01 31.82
CA THR A 86 2.98 8.99 33.29
C THR A 86 1.74 8.27 33.82
N ARG A 87 0.64 8.20 33.03
CA ARG A 87 -0.52 7.42 33.42
C ARG A 87 -0.14 5.93 33.39
N SER A 88 -0.33 5.26 34.51
CA SER A 88 -0.07 3.82 34.62
C SER A 88 -0.67 3.06 33.43
N PRO A 89 0.03 2.07 32.88
CA PRO A 89 -0.60 1.22 31.89
C PRO A 89 -1.85 0.66 32.55
N SER A 90 -3.02 0.97 32.00
CA SER A 90 -4.23 0.26 32.38
C SER A 90 -3.91 -1.21 32.23
N ARG A 91 -4.22 -2.03 33.25
CA ARG A 91 -4.17 -3.49 33.13
C ARG A 91 -4.74 -3.82 31.76
N ILE A 92 -3.95 -4.52 30.92
CA ILE A 92 -4.48 -5.04 29.66
C ILE A 92 -5.61 -5.96 30.11
N PRO A 93 -6.88 -5.65 29.82
CA PRO A 93 -7.96 -6.47 30.33
C PRO A 93 -7.84 -7.85 29.71
N GLY A 94 -7.74 -8.85 30.51
CA GLY A 94 -8.04 -10.23 30.26
C GLY A 94 -7.44 -10.96 29.05
N ASP A 95 -7.33 -12.25 29.22
CA ASP A 95 -6.86 -13.24 28.26
C ASP A 95 -7.59 -13.17 26.91
N GLY A 96 -6.82 -13.18 25.83
CA GLY A 96 -7.33 -13.42 24.50
C GLY A 96 -7.75 -12.19 23.68
N MET A 97 -7.43 -10.96 24.11
CA MET A 97 -7.63 -9.77 23.27
C MET A 97 -6.92 -9.90 21.94
N ILE A 98 -7.54 -9.36 20.91
CA ILE A 98 -6.97 -9.32 19.56
C ILE A 98 -6.09 -8.07 19.42
N TYR A 99 -4.82 -8.28 19.08
CA TYR A 99 -3.90 -7.23 18.67
C TYR A 99 -3.76 -7.22 17.16
N ILE A 100 -4.09 -6.10 16.51
CA ILE A 100 -3.99 -5.93 15.06
C ILE A 100 -2.85 -4.97 14.73
N ASN A 101 -1.88 -5.42 13.92
CA ASN A 101 -0.81 -4.60 13.38
C ASN A 101 -0.98 -4.44 11.85
N PRO A 102 -1.54 -3.30 11.39
CA PRO A 102 -1.79 -3.09 9.96
C PRO A 102 -0.57 -2.56 9.19
N SER A 103 0.61 -2.42 9.83
CA SER A 103 1.68 -1.59 9.29
C SER A 103 3.06 -2.20 9.13
N HIS A 104 3.33 -3.39 9.52
CA HIS A 104 4.69 -3.96 9.61
C HIS A 104 5.59 -3.38 10.73
N THR A 105 5.02 -2.68 11.75
CA THR A 105 5.81 -2.08 12.82
C THR A 105 6.30 -3.14 13.80
N ASP A 106 7.62 -3.18 14.04
CA ASP A 106 8.35 -3.89 15.10
C ASP A 106 8.10 -5.40 15.25
N PHE A 107 7.25 -6.05 14.45
CA PHE A 107 7.04 -7.50 14.56
C PHE A 107 8.18 -8.36 13.93
N ASP A 108 9.30 -7.73 13.59
CA ASP A 108 10.60 -8.35 13.38
C ASP A 108 11.44 -8.43 14.67
N LEU A 109 10.97 -7.85 15.78
CA LEU A 109 11.73 -7.76 17.04
C LEU A 109 11.30 -8.84 18.04
N PRO A 110 12.25 -9.57 18.66
CA PRO A 110 11.94 -10.53 19.71
C PRO A 110 11.17 -9.92 20.89
N THR A 111 11.48 -8.68 21.26
CA THR A 111 10.80 -7.95 22.35
C THR A 111 9.30 -7.73 22.06
N HIS A 112 8.91 -7.55 20.80
CA HIS A 112 7.52 -7.47 20.41
C HIS A 112 6.79 -8.80 20.66
N HIS A 113 7.37 -9.91 20.23
CA HIS A 113 6.78 -11.24 20.43
C HIS A 113 6.67 -11.60 21.91
N GLN A 114 7.72 -11.30 22.72
CA GLN A 114 7.67 -11.48 24.17
C GLN A 114 6.55 -10.66 24.83
N TRP A 115 6.30 -9.44 24.37
CA TRP A 115 5.19 -8.63 24.86
C TRP A 115 3.84 -9.25 24.49
N VAL A 116 3.64 -9.68 23.25
CA VAL A 116 2.42 -10.36 22.79
C VAL A 116 2.14 -11.60 23.64
N GLU A 117 3.15 -12.42 23.87
CA GLU A 117 3.07 -13.66 24.66
C GLU A 117 2.76 -13.38 26.14
N LYS A 118 3.54 -12.51 26.79
CA LYS A 118 3.34 -12.13 28.20
C LYS A 118 1.99 -11.47 28.45
N SER A 119 1.43 -10.80 27.46
CA SER A 119 0.12 -10.17 27.54
C SER A 119 -1.01 -11.09 27.10
N ASN A 120 -0.71 -12.34 26.77
CA ASN A 120 -1.66 -13.36 26.28
C ASN A 120 -2.54 -12.87 25.14
N LEU A 121 -1.97 -12.13 24.14
CA LEU A 121 -2.70 -11.55 23.02
C LEU A 121 -2.83 -12.53 21.85
N ARG A 122 -3.92 -12.42 21.09
CA ARG A 122 -4.04 -13.01 19.75
C ARG A 122 -3.54 -12.00 18.74
N SER A 123 -2.33 -12.18 18.22
CA SER A 123 -1.72 -11.23 17.31
C SER A 123 -2.11 -11.50 15.86
N VAL A 124 -2.61 -10.47 15.20
CA VAL A 124 -2.99 -10.44 13.80
C VAL A 124 -2.10 -9.44 13.06
N TYR A 125 -1.40 -9.89 12.04
CA TYR A 125 -0.48 -9.07 11.26
C TYR A 125 -0.98 -8.90 9.83
N PHE A 126 -1.02 -7.65 9.35
CA PHE A 126 -1.28 -7.39 7.95
C PHE A 126 0.04 -7.51 7.16
N LEU A 127 0.10 -8.47 6.25
CA LEU A 127 1.24 -8.64 5.35
C LEU A 127 0.88 -8.08 3.97
N HIS A 128 1.43 -6.91 3.64
CA HIS A 128 1.12 -6.19 2.40
C HIS A 128 1.75 -6.82 1.15
N ASP A 129 2.93 -7.38 1.28
CA ASP A 129 3.68 -8.06 0.21
C ASP A 129 4.83 -8.89 0.78
N LEU A 130 5.48 -9.67 -0.11
CA LEU A 130 6.74 -10.37 0.15
C LEU A 130 7.88 -9.86 -0.76
N ILE A 131 7.73 -8.69 -1.38
CA ILE A 131 8.64 -8.18 -2.41
C ILE A 131 10.12 -8.19 -1.97
N PRO A 132 10.50 -7.75 -0.76
CA PRO A 132 11.90 -7.81 -0.36
C PRO A 132 12.50 -9.23 -0.35
N LEU A 133 11.66 -10.27 -0.23
CA LEU A 133 12.09 -11.68 -0.22
C LEU A 133 12.01 -12.34 -1.59
N THR A 134 11.04 -11.96 -2.41
CA THR A 134 10.84 -12.49 -3.76
C THR A 134 11.72 -11.78 -4.80
N HIS A 135 11.99 -10.49 -4.59
CA HIS A 135 12.79 -9.63 -5.46
C HIS A 135 13.87 -8.87 -4.68
N PRO A 136 14.82 -9.58 -4.02
CA PRO A 136 15.79 -8.95 -3.10
C PRO A 136 16.69 -7.93 -3.80
N ARG A 137 16.93 -8.06 -5.11
CA ARG A 137 17.72 -7.10 -5.90
C ARG A 137 17.06 -5.72 -6.03
N LEU A 138 15.75 -5.63 -5.81
CA LEU A 138 14.96 -4.39 -5.83
C LEU A 138 14.85 -3.73 -4.45
N SER A 139 15.48 -4.31 -3.44
CA SER A 139 15.40 -3.84 -2.05
C SER A 139 16.80 -3.71 -1.44
N SER A 140 16.97 -2.86 -0.42
CA SER A 140 18.22 -2.81 0.33
C SER A 140 18.40 -4.09 1.17
N ALA A 141 19.65 -4.48 1.42
CA ALA A 141 19.95 -5.65 2.27
C ALA A 141 19.35 -5.52 3.67
N HIS A 142 19.25 -4.29 4.21
CA HIS A 142 18.58 -4.02 5.48
C HIS A 142 17.08 -4.30 5.39
N ALA A 143 16.40 -3.84 4.34
CA ALA A 143 14.97 -4.09 4.12
C ALA A 143 14.69 -5.59 3.98
N VAL A 144 15.52 -6.32 3.25
CA VAL A 144 15.40 -7.79 3.09
C VAL A 144 15.52 -8.48 4.45
N ARG A 145 16.55 -8.17 5.25
CA ARG A 145 16.73 -8.77 6.59
C ARG A 145 15.56 -8.47 7.52
N ARG A 146 15.12 -7.22 7.60
CA ARG A 146 13.97 -6.84 8.44
C ARG A 146 12.69 -7.55 7.99
N HIS A 147 12.44 -7.60 6.69
CA HIS A 147 11.24 -8.23 6.17
C HIS A 147 11.26 -9.75 6.39
N LEU A 148 12.44 -10.38 6.28
CA LEU A 148 12.61 -11.79 6.63
C LEU A 148 12.26 -12.04 8.12
N GLY A 149 12.71 -11.16 9.02
CA GLY A 149 12.35 -11.20 10.44
C GLY A 149 10.84 -11.11 10.65
N ARG A 150 10.17 -10.17 9.97
CA ARG A 150 8.71 -10.00 10.02
C ARG A 150 7.95 -11.24 9.57
N VAL A 151 8.27 -11.76 8.41
CA VAL A 151 7.57 -12.95 7.89
C VAL A 151 7.80 -14.17 8.78
N ARG A 152 9.02 -14.35 9.29
CA ARG A 152 9.30 -15.41 10.27
C ARG A 152 8.55 -15.20 11.60
N GLY A 153 8.51 -13.96 12.08
CA GLY A 153 7.79 -13.60 13.30
C GLY A 153 6.29 -13.85 13.16
N LEU A 154 5.69 -13.46 12.02
CA LEU A 154 4.31 -13.75 11.70
C LEU A 154 4.03 -15.25 11.70
N LEU A 155 4.85 -16.05 11.02
CA LEU A 155 4.63 -17.50 10.91
C LEU A 155 4.86 -18.26 12.23
N ARG A 156 5.73 -17.78 13.11
CA ARG A 156 6.04 -18.43 14.39
C ARG A 156 5.15 -18.01 15.55
N HIS A 157 4.72 -16.76 15.57
CA HIS A 157 4.06 -16.13 16.70
C HIS A 157 2.70 -15.53 16.39
N GLY A 158 2.35 -15.40 15.08
CA GLY A 158 1.06 -14.82 14.67
C GLY A 158 -0.09 -15.78 14.92
N SER A 159 -1.16 -15.30 15.57
CA SER A 159 -2.43 -16.02 15.67
C SER A 159 -3.22 -15.97 14.37
N GLY A 160 -2.92 -14.99 13.50
CA GLY A 160 -3.53 -14.86 12.19
C GLY A 160 -2.81 -13.84 11.32
N ALA A 161 -3.07 -13.91 10.01
CA ALA A 161 -2.56 -12.99 9.03
C ALA A 161 -3.68 -12.41 8.17
N ILE A 162 -3.55 -11.14 7.79
CA ILE A 162 -4.38 -10.50 6.78
C ILE A 162 -3.49 -10.22 5.58
N VAL A 163 -3.95 -10.54 4.39
CA VAL A 163 -3.31 -10.20 3.13
C VAL A 163 -4.30 -9.52 2.20
N ASN A 164 -3.79 -8.75 1.24
CA ASN A 164 -4.62 -7.97 0.33
C ASN A 164 -4.96 -8.70 -0.98
N THR A 165 -4.24 -9.79 -1.33
CA THR A 165 -4.46 -10.58 -2.54
C THR A 165 -4.23 -12.07 -2.27
N SER A 166 -4.89 -12.93 -3.06
CA SER A 166 -4.60 -14.36 -3.11
C SER A 166 -3.18 -14.63 -3.60
N ALA A 167 -2.65 -13.76 -4.47
CA ALA A 167 -1.26 -13.82 -4.91
C ALA A 167 -0.27 -13.65 -3.73
N THR A 168 -0.52 -12.71 -2.80
CA THR A 168 0.30 -12.54 -1.58
C THR A 168 0.15 -13.74 -0.65
N GLN A 169 -1.07 -14.29 -0.50
CA GLN A 169 -1.31 -15.53 0.26
C GLN A 169 -0.47 -16.69 -0.30
N ALA A 170 -0.52 -16.91 -1.61
CA ALA A 170 0.24 -17.99 -2.27
C ALA A 170 1.76 -17.82 -2.10
N GLN A 171 2.27 -16.59 -2.16
CA GLN A 171 3.67 -16.30 -1.90
C GLN A 171 4.06 -16.62 -0.45
N LEU A 172 3.20 -16.28 0.53
CA LEU A 172 3.43 -16.60 1.94
C LEU A 172 3.40 -18.12 2.18
N ALA A 173 2.44 -18.84 1.56
CA ALA A 173 2.35 -20.29 1.63
C ALA A 173 3.62 -20.96 1.10
N LYS A 174 4.08 -20.57 -0.09
CA LYS A 174 5.32 -21.07 -0.69
C LYS A 174 6.56 -20.74 0.17
N PHE A 175 6.56 -19.59 0.84
CA PHE A 175 7.65 -19.22 1.74
C PHE A 175 7.65 -20.10 3.00
N ALA A 176 6.48 -20.36 3.60
CA ALA A 176 6.31 -21.21 4.78
C ALA A 176 6.72 -22.66 4.47
N GLU A 177 6.18 -23.23 3.39
CA GLU A 177 6.49 -24.58 2.92
C GLU A 177 8.00 -24.82 2.75
N LYS A 178 8.69 -23.92 2.05
CA LYS A 178 10.15 -23.99 1.86
C LYS A 178 10.96 -23.98 3.15
N ARG A 179 10.37 -23.64 4.28
CA ARG A 179 11.03 -23.51 5.58
C ARG A 179 10.46 -24.45 6.66
N GLY A 180 9.51 -25.31 6.27
CA GLY A 180 8.84 -26.21 7.20
C GLY A 180 8.09 -25.45 8.31
N LEU A 181 7.50 -24.29 8.00
CA LEU A 181 6.73 -23.48 8.93
C LEU A 181 5.24 -23.62 8.61
N ASP A 182 4.42 -23.67 9.64
CA ASP A 182 2.97 -23.69 9.48
C ASP A 182 2.42 -22.31 9.14
N LEU A 183 1.31 -22.29 8.38
CA LEU A 183 0.56 -21.08 8.12
C LEU A 183 -0.47 -20.84 9.24
N PRO A 184 -0.53 -19.63 9.81
CA PRO A 184 -1.67 -19.26 10.63
C PRO A 184 -2.93 -19.11 9.75
N PRO A 185 -4.13 -19.05 10.35
CA PRO A 185 -5.34 -18.66 9.62
C PRO A 185 -5.12 -17.34 8.86
N ILE A 186 -5.54 -17.27 7.58
CA ILE A 186 -5.32 -16.11 6.71
C ILE A 186 -6.65 -15.57 6.20
N ALA A 187 -6.86 -14.26 6.35
CA ALA A 187 -7.92 -13.53 5.65
C ALA A 187 -7.35 -12.86 4.40
N VAL A 188 -7.98 -13.08 3.24
CA VAL A 188 -7.71 -12.32 2.01
C VAL A 188 -8.76 -11.23 1.91
N ALA A 189 -8.33 -9.96 2.07
CA ALA A 189 -9.22 -8.82 2.10
C ALA A 189 -8.72 -7.72 1.13
N PRO A 190 -9.35 -7.57 -0.05
CA PRO A 190 -8.98 -6.57 -1.05
C PRO A 190 -9.09 -5.14 -0.49
N LEU A 191 -8.19 -4.25 -0.94
CA LEU A 191 -8.15 -2.85 -0.50
C LEU A 191 -9.00 -1.97 -1.41
N ALA A 192 -9.71 -1.01 -0.82
CA ALA A 192 -10.40 0.02 -1.59
C ALA A 192 -9.42 1.06 -2.15
N GLY A 193 -9.64 1.50 -3.38
CA GLY A 193 -9.00 2.67 -3.97
C GLY A 193 -9.43 3.97 -3.29
N ALA A 194 -8.70 5.05 -3.55
CA ALA A 194 -9.11 6.38 -3.12
C ALA A 194 -10.33 6.85 -3.92
N ASP A 195 -11.26 7.49 -3.23
CA ASP A 195 -12.36 8.21 -3.86
C ASP A 195 -11.89 9.65 -4.20
N PHE A 196 -11.71 9.93 -5.48
CA PHE A 196 -11.31 11.24 -5.98
C PHE A 196 -12.52 12.12 -6.34
N THR A 197 -13.78 11.61 -6.30
CA THR A 197 -14.98 12.31 -6.76
C THR A 197 -15.40 13.43 -5.81
N ASN A 198 -15.12 13.30 -4.52
CA ASN A 198 -15.58 14.23 -3.48
C ASN A 198 -14.80 15.54 -3.37
N ARG A 199 -13.84 15.82 -4.27
CA ARG A 199 -13.08 17.07 -4.26
C ARG A 199 -13.09 17.66 -5.67
N PRO A 200 -14.01 18.61 -5.97
CA PRO A 200 -14.09 19.22 -7.28
C PRO A 200 -12.77 19.92 -7.63
N TYR A 201 -12.17 19.48 -8.70
CA TYR A 201 -10.98 20.09 -9.30
C TYR A 201 -11.40 21.28 -10.15
N SER A 202 -10.85 22.47 -9.91
CA SER A 202 -11.19 23.65 -10.69
C SER A 202 -10.70 23.51 -12.14
N GLN A 203 -11.53 23.85 -13.09
CA GLN A 203 -11.16 23.80 -14.53
C GLN A 203 -9.97 24.72 -14.87
N THR A 204 -9.74 25.77 -14.08
CA THR A 204 -8.63 26.72 -14.24
C THR A 204 -7.27 26.08 -13.95
N GLU A 205 -7.20 25.11 -13.06
CA GLU A 205 -5.96 24.38 -12.78
C GLU A 205 -5.64 23.32 -13.84
N LYS A 206 -6.65 22.83 -14.60
CA LYS A 206 -6.47 21.93 -15.75
C LYS A 206 -5.66 22.59 -16.88
N ALA A 207 -5.96 23.85 -17.19
CA ALA A 207 -5.39 24.56 -18.34
C ALA A 207 -3.92 24.97 -18.13
N GLN A 208 -3.48 25.19 -16.89
CA GLN A 208 -2.14 25.71 -16.60
C GLN A 208 -1.04 24.64 -16.58
N ARG A 209 -1.38 23.34 -16.53
CA ARG A 209 -0.38 22.26 -16.31
C ARG A 209 -0.01 21.45 -17.54
N PHE A 210 -0.82 21.46 -18.61
CA PHE A 210 -0.53 20.76 -19.86
C PHE A 210 -1.02 21.55 -21.05
N GLU A 211 -0.24 21.57 -22.12
CA GLU A 211 -0.73 21.97 -23.44
C GLU A 211 -1.95 21.10 -23.77
N ALA A 212 -3.13 21.70 -23.79
CA ALA A 212 -4.44 21.04 -23.76
C ALA A 212 -4.73 20.10 -24.95
N HIS A 213 -3.78 19.91 -25.88
CA HIS A 213 -4.01 19.27 -27.16
C HIS A 213 -3.19 17.99 -27.41
N LYS A 214 -2.30 17.58 -26.50
CA LYS A 214 -1.49 16.37 -26.70
C LYS A 214 -1.92 15.24 -25.78
N PRO A 215 -2.09 14.00 -26.30
CA PRO A 215 -2.38 12.85 -25.46
C PRO A 215 -1.26 12.62 -24.44
N TYR A 216 -1.62 12.25 -23.22
CA TYR A 216 -0.64 11.90 -22.19
C TYR A 216 -0.99 10.60 -21.48
N PHE A 217 0.05 9.96 -20.97
CA PHE A 217 -0.02 8.78 -20.12
C PHE A 217 0.40 9.13 -18.70
N LEU A 218 -0.14 8.42 -17.73
CA LEU A 218 0.12 8.62 -16.32
C LEU A 218 0.82 7.40 -15.73
N CYS A 219 1.83 7.61 -14.90
CA CYS A 219 2.43 6.57 -14.08
C CYS A 219 2.43 7.03 -12.61
N ILE A 220 1.88 6.23 -11.70
CA ILE A 220 1.73 6.59 -10.29
C ILE A 220 2.53 5.63 -9.40
N GLY A 221 3.39 6.18 -8.54
CA GLY A 221 4.12 5.40 -7.54
C GLY A 221 5.37 6.08 -7.04
N THR A 222 5.86 5.64 -5.89
CA THR A 222 7.16 6.09 -5.35
C THR A 222 8.25 5.95 -6.40
N ILE A 223 9.11 6.95 -6.53
CA ILE A 223 10.22 6.92 -7.50
C ILE A 223 11.29 5.96 -6.97
N GLU A 224 11.30 4.75 -7.53
CA GLU A 224 12.19 3.66 -7.14
C GLU A 224 12.36 2.64 -8.28
N ARG A 225 13.46 1.87 -8.28
CA ARG A 225 13.79 0.91 -9.35
C ARG A 225 12.70 -0.13 -9.59
N ARG A 226 11.99 -0.56 -8.55
CA ARG A 226 10.92 -1.55 -8.64
C ARG A 226 9.81 -1.13 -9.61
N LYS A 227 9.55 0.16 -9.74
CA LYS A 227 8.53 0.72 -10.63
C LYS A 227 8.91 0.73 -12.11
N ASN A 228 10.18 0.41 -12.41
CA ASN A 228 10.69 0.22 -13.79
C ASN A 228 10.42 1.40 -14.73
N TYR A 229 10.61 2.63 -14.25
CA TYR A 229 10.50 3.82 -15.08
C TYR A 229 11.48 3.82 -16.26
N GLU A 230 12.59 3.09 -16.14
CA GLU A 230 13.61 2.97 -17.19
C GLU A 230 13.05 2.34 -18.48
N LEU A 231 12.11 1.39 -18.38
CA LEU A 231 11.38 0.87 -19.53
C LEU A 231 10.65 2.00 -20.27
N LEU A 232 9.92 2.83 -19.52
CA LEU A 232 9.20 3.96 -20.14
C LEU A 232 10.15 4.97 -20.74
N PHE A 233 11.31 5.23 -20.14
CA PHE A 233 12.29 6.16 -20.69
C PHE A 233 12.82 5.67 -22.05
N ARG A 234 13.12 4.37 -22.21
CA ARG A 234 13.55 3.80 -23.48
C ARG A 234 12.45 3.86 -24.52
N VAL A 235 11.21 3.49 -24.14
CA VAL A 235 10.05 3.58 -25.04
C VAL A 235 9.83 5.02 -25.50
N TRP A 236 9.94 6.02 -24.58
CA TRP A 236 9.76 7.43 -24.95
C TRP A 236 10.88 7.98 -25.82
N ASP A 237 12.13 7.52 -25.67
CA ASP A 237 13.22 7.85 -26.60
C ASP A 237 12.86 7.43 -28.02
N GLU A 238 12.35 6.19 -28.20
CA GLU A 238 11.92 5.71 -29.52
C GLU A 238 10.66 6.41 -30.07
N LEU A 239 9.74 6.81 -29.18
CA LEU A 239 8.56 7.58 -29.58
C LEU A 239 8.92 9.00 -30.03
N ILE A 240 9.91 9.63 -29.41
CA ILE A 240 10.45 10.92 -29.86
C ILE A 240 11.02 10.80 -31.28
N ASP A 241 11.77 9.73 -31.57
CA ASP A 241 12.31 9.51 -32.91
C ASP A 241 11.21 9.28 -33.94
N ALA A 242 10.16 8.56 -33.60
CA ALA A 242 9.08 8.21 -34.51
C ALA A 242 8.09 9.37 -34.76
N PHE A 243 7.81 10.21 -33.75
CA PHE A 243 6.71 11.16 -33.78
C PHE A 243 7.11 12.64 -33.61
N GLY A 244 8.38 12.90 -33.22
CA GLY A 244 8.88 14.25 -33.01
C GLY A 244 7.98 15.06 -32.06
N ASP A 245 7.47 16.20 -32.55
CA ASP A 245 6.58 17.08 -31.77
C ASP A 245 5.21 16.46 -31.47
N SER A 246 4.78 15.44 -32.23
CA SER A 246 3.52 14.72 -31.99
C SER A 246 3.68 13.59 -30.93
N CYS A 247 4.87 13.41 -30.36
CA CYS A 247 5.11 12.42 -29.31
C CYS A 247 4.16 12.63 -28.13
N PRO A 248 3.47 11.55 -27.66
CA PRO A 248 2.62 11.65 -26.47
C PRO A 248 3.44 11.99 -25.24
N ARG A 249 2.84 12.59 -24.24
CA ARG A 249 3.50 12.97 -23.01
C ARG A 249 3.41 11.88 -21.96
N LEU A 250 4.39 11.84 -21.05
CA LEU A 250 4.39 10.99 -19.87
C LEU A 250 4.43 11.85 -18.60
N VAL A 251 3.48 11.61 -17.71
CA VAL A 251 3.44 12.22 -16.38
C VAL A 251 3.73 11.14 -15.35
N ILE A 252 4.76 11.35 -14.57
CA ILE A 252 5.12 10.47 -13.45
C ILE A 252 4.77 11.18 -12.16
N VAL A 253 3.79 10.64 -11.43
CA VAL A 253 3.37 11.15 -10.12
C VAL A 253 3.90 10.25 -9.02
N GLY A 254 4.73 10.81 -8.14
CA GLY A 254 5.27 10.01 -7.04
C GLY A 254 6.23 10.76 -6.14
N GLN A 255 6.36 10.26 -4.92
CA GLN A 255 7.29 10.82 -3.95
C GLN A 255 8.71 10.31 -4.22
N ASP A 256 9.68 11.18 -3.94
CA ASP A 256 11.08 10.76 -3.87
C ASP A 256 11.29 9.75 -2.74
N SER A 257 12.21 8.83 -2.96
CA SER A 257 12.65 7.83 -2.00
C SER A 257 14.18 7.81 -1.92
N PRO A 258 14.76 7.18 -0.90
CA PRO A 258 16.21 6.95 -0.87
C PRO A 258 16.72 6.14 -2.07
N GLN A 259 15.81 5.50 -2.83
CA GLN A 259 16.12 4.70 -4.02
C GLN A 259 15.81 5.42 -5.33
N SER A 260 15.46 6.72 -5.31
CA SER A 260 15.14 7.47 -6.53
C SER A 260 16.39 7.86 -7.35
N ALA A 261 17.55 7.95 -6.72
CA ALA A 261 18.77 8.43 -7.39
C ALA A 261 19.10 7.71 -8.70
N PRO A 262 19.10 6.36 -8.79
CA PRO A 262 19.38 5.65 -10.05
C PRO A 262 18.33 5.96 -11.14
N VAL A 263 17.06 6.08 -10.79
CA VAL A 263 15.98 6.40 -11.73
C VAL A 263 16.17 7.82 -12.27
N MET A 264 16.49 8.77 -11.39
CA MET A 264 16.70 10.15 -11.80
C MET A 264 17.98 10.32 -12.62
N GLU A 265 19.01 9.52 -12.37
CA GLU A 265 20.20 9.48 -13.20
C GLU A 265 19.90 8.93 -14.60
N ALA A 266 19.17 7.82 -14.69
CA ALA A 266 18.71 7.27 -15.97
C ALA A 266 17.85 8.26 -16.77
N TYR A 267 17.03 9.08 -16.11
CA TYR A 267 16.28 10.17 -16.73
C TYR A 267 17.20 11.29 -17.24
N ARG A 268 18.12 11.79 -16.38
CA ARG A 268 19.02 12.90 -16.71
C ARG A 268 20.00 12.53 -17.85
N SER A 269 20.39 11.27 -17.96
CA SER A 269 21.22 10.78 -19.06
C SER A 269 20.54 10.85 -20.45
N ARG A 270 19.22 11.16 -20.49
CA ARG A 270 18.39 11.25 -21.69
C ARG A 270 17.74 12.65 -21.80
N PRO A 271 18.49 13.71 -22.16
CA PRO A 271 18.00 15.09 -22.11
C PRO A 271 16.79 15.36 -23.00
N ARG A 272 16.58 14.57 -24.05
CA ARG A 272 15.42 14.64 -24.95
C ARG A 272 14.08 14.39 -24.20
N LEU A 273 14.11 13.53 -23.18
CA LEU A 273 12.93 13.22 -22.39
C LEU A 273 12.35 14.44 -21.66
N ALA A 274 13.16 15.43 -21.32
CA ALA A 274 12.71 16.63 -20.63
C ALA A 274 11.59 17.41 -21.37
N LYS A 275 11.47 17.22 -22.69
CA LYS A 275 10.42 17.83 -23.51
C LYS A 275 9.08 17.12 -23.40
N VAL A 276 9.05 15.82 -23.05
CA VAL A 276 7.85 14.98 -23.10
C VAL A 276 7.55 14.24 -21.80
N VAL A 277 8.53 14.07 -20.93
CA VAL A 277 8.38 13.39 -19.61
C VAL A 277 8.44 14.43 -18.49
N ARG A 278 7.44 14.38 -17.61
CA ARG A 278 7.35 15.27 -16.46
C ARG A 278 7.17 14.46 -15.16
N PHE A 279 7.90 14.88 -14.12
CA PHE A 279 7.71 14.41 -12.75
C PHE A 279 6.85 15.40 -11.96
N ASP A 280 5.84 14.88 -11.24
CA ASP A 280 5.07 15.62 -10.25
C ASP A 280 5.20 14.94 -8.89
N THR A 281 6.09 15.45 -8.07
CA THR A 281 6.32 14.93 -6.71
C THR A 281 5.39 15.58 -5.68
N ALA A 282 4.56 16.54 -6.12
CA ALA A 282 3.74 17.39 -5.26
C ALA A 282 2.22 17.17 -5.42
N ALA A 283 1.76 16.39 -6.39
CA ALA A 283 0.34 16.17 -6.64
C ALA A 283 -0.40 15.65 -5.40
N ASN A 284 -1.51 16.25 -5.06
CA ASN A 284 -2.45 15.77 -4.05
C ASN A 284 -3.51 14.84 -4.69
N ASP A 285 -4.36 14.23 -3.85
CA ASP A 285 -5.36 13.27 -4.32
C ASP A 285 -6.33 13.86 -5.36
N SER A 286 -6.76 15.12 -5.21
CA SER A 286 -7.62 15.80 -6.20
C SER A 286 -6.90 15.98 -7.53
N GLN A 287 -5.62 16.32 -7.51
CA GLN A 287 -4.79 16.45 -8.71
C GLN A 287 -4.53 15.09 -9.37
N ILE A 288 -4.35 14.04 -8.58
CA ILE A 288 -4.21 12.67 -9.10
C ILE A 288 -5.49 12.23 -9.79
N GLY A 289 -6.67 12.47 -9.20
CA GLY A 289 -7.96 12.17 -9.83
C GLY A 289 -8.15 12.88 -11.16
N ALA A 290 -7.79 14.18 -11.23
CA ALA A 290 -7.86 14.94 -12.48
C ALA A 290 -6.87 14.44 -13.55
N LEU A 291 -5.67 14.05 -13.15
CA LEU A 291 -4.67 13.46 -14.05
C LEU A 291 -5.11 12.08 -14.56
N LEU A 292 -5.74 11.25 -13.73
CA LEU A 292 -6.34 9.99 -14.16
C LEU A 292 -7.42 10.25 -15.21
N ALA A 293 -8.42 11.07 -14.90
CA ALA A 293 -9.54 11.35 -15.76
C ALA A 293 -9.15 11.91 -17.15
N GLY A 294 -8.05 12.66 -17.24
CA GLY A 294 -7.56 13.24 -18.49
C GLY A 294 -6.54 12.40 -19.24
N SER A 295 -6.02 11.32 -18.66
CA SER A 295 -4.98 10.51 -19.29
C SER A 295 -5.55 9.52 -20.31
N ARG A 296 -4.71 9.13 -21.29
CA ARG A 296 -5.04 8.06 -22.23
C ARG A 296 -5.07 6.70 -21.56
N ALA A 297 -4.14 6.46 -20.65
CA ALA A 297 -4.08 5.29 -19.80
C ALA A 297 -3.13 5.52 -18.61
N LEU A 298 -3.34 4.76 -17.54
CA LEU A 298 -2.36 4.53 -16.49
C LEU A 298 -1.34 3.47 -16.95
N LEU A 299 -0.04 3.74 -16.76
CA LEU A 299 1.04 2.81 -17.05
C LEU A 299 1.62 2.25 -15.75
N MET A 300 1.66 0.93 -15.62
CA MET A 300 2.19 0.24 -14.45
C MET A 300 3.22 -0.82 -14.84
N PRO A 301 4.43 -0.42 -15.30
CA PRO A 301 5.48 -1.35 -15.73
C PRO A 301 6.26 -1.97 -14.58
N THR A 302 5.72 -1.95 -13.36
CA THR A 302 6.40 -2.38 -12.15
C THR A 302 6.83 -3.84 -12.23
N HIS A 303 8.03 -4.17 -11.73
CA HIS A 303 8.52 -5.55 -11.67
C HIS A 303 7.75 -6.41 -10.65
N ALA A 304 7.26 -5.80 -9.59
CA ALA A 304 6.51 -6.48 -8.53
C ALA A 304 5.60 -5.50 -7.78
N GLU A 305 4.43 -5.98 -7.37
CA GLU A 305 3.47 -5.22 -6.58
C GLU A 305 2.72 -6.17 -5.64
N GLY A 306 2.49 -5.73 -4.40
CA GLY A 306 1.69 -6.52 -3.45
C GLY A 306 0.20 -6.44 -3.75
N TYR A 307 -0.28 -5.25 -4.13
CA TYR A 307 -1.67 -5.01 -4.49
C TYR A 307 -1.78 -4.23 -5.80
N GLY A 308 -1.52 -2.93 -5.76
CA GLY A 308 -1.64 -2.07 -6.95
C GLY A 308 -2.79 -1.09 -6.83
N LEU A 309 -2.89 -0.36 -5.72
CA LEU A 309 -3.91 0.68 -5.53
C LEU A 309 -4.10 1.58 -6.76
N PRO A 310 -3.04 2.06 -7.46
CA PRO A 310 -3.22 2.88 -8.65
C PRO A 310 -4.02 2.21 -9.77
N VAL A 311 -3.92 0.87 -9.92
CA VAL A 311 -4.73 0.12 -10.90
C VAL A 311 -6.19 0.14 -10.52
N VAL A 312 -6.51 -0.17 -9.26
CA VAL A 312 -7.90 -0.11 -8.76
C VAL A 312 -8.46 1.30 -8.88
N GLU A 313 -7.68 2.30 -8.49
CA GLU A 313 -8.05 3.72 -8.59
C GLU A 313 -8.32 4.15 -10.04
N ALA A 314 -7.48 3.72 -10.98
CA ALA A 314 -7.68 4.02 -12.41
C ALA A 314 -8.96 3.37 -12.96
N LEU A 315 -9.16 2.08 -12.70
CA LEU A 315 -10.36 1.37 -13.16
C LEU A 315 -11.64 1.95 -12.54
N GLN A 316 -11.60 2.27 -11.26
CA GLN A 316 -12.74 2.88 -10.54
C GLN A 316 -13.13 4.25 -11.11
N HIS A 317 -12.17 4.98 -11.69
CA HIS A 317 -12.37 6.31 -12.25
C HIS A 317 -12.43 6.33 -13.79
N GLY A 318 -12.63 5.18 -14.45
CA GLY A 318 -12.79 5.09 -15.88
C GLY A 318 -11.51 5.40 -16.67
N THR A 319 -10.35 5.17 -16.09
CA THR A 319 -9.05 5.35 -16.76
C THR A 319 -8.51 4.00 -17.20
N PRO A 320 -8.29 3.77 -18.51
CA PRO A 320 -7.66 2.56 -19.02
C PRO A 320 -6.29 2.28 -18.41
N VAL A 321 -5.89 1.01 -18.37
CA VAL A 321 -4.65 0.57 -17.73
C VAL A 321 -3.83 -0.31 -18.67
N ILE A 322 -2.53 -0.03 -18.77
CA ILE A 322 -1.51 -0.90 -19.35
C ILE A 322 -0.55 -1.26 -18.22
N ALA A 323 -0.45 -2.53 -17.89
CA ALA A 323 0.32 -2.97 -16.72
C ALA A 323 1.19 -4.20 -17.02
N ASN A 324 2.18 -4.44 -16.16
CA ASN A 324 2.95 -5.68 -16.21
C ASN A 324 2.04 -6.88 -15.90
N ASP A 325 2.29 -7.99 -16.58
CA ASP A 325 1.58 -9.24 -16.35
C ASP A 325 2.09 -9.93 -15.07
N ILE A 326 1.55 -9.52 -13.93
CA ILE A 326 1.86 -10.08 -12.62
C ILE A 326 0.60 -10.53 -11.89
N PRO A 327 0.68 -11.56 -11.03
CA PRO A 327 -0.49 -12.16 -10.39
C PRO A 327 -1.39 -11.18 -9.64
N SER A 328 -0.83 -10.18 -8.96
CA SER A 328 -1.63 -9.16 -8.29
C SER A 328 -2.47 -8.32 -9.26
N PHE A 329 -1.93 -7.96 -10.43
CA PHE A 329 -2.68 -7.20 -11.44
C PHE A 329 -3.69 -8.04 -12.21
N GLN A 330 -3.40 -9.33 -12.41
CA GLN A 330 -4.39 -10.28 -12.94
C GLN A 330 -5.61 -10.37 -11.99
N GLU A 331 -5.37 -10.48 -10.67
CA GLU A 331 -6.41 -10.60 -9.65
C GLU A 331 -7.26 -9.33 -9.55
N ILE A 332 -6.63 -8.16 -9.32
CA ILE A 332 -7.37 -6.91 -9.08
C ILE A 332 -7.95 -6.28 -10.34
N GLY A 333 -7.38 -6.58 -11.50
CA GLY A 333 -7.75 -5.99 -12.78
C GLY A 333 -9.01 -6.58 -13.40
N GLN A 334 -9.49 -7.74 -12.93
CA GLN A 334 -10.71 -8.42 -13.40
C GLN A 334 -10.75 -8.58 -14.94
N GLY A 335 -9.59 -8.81 -15.58
CA GLY A 335 -9.45 -8.98 -17.02
C GLY A 335 -9.52 -7.69 -17.86
N ILE A 336 -9.65 -6.51 -17.25
CA ILE A 336 -9.81 -5.22 -17.94
C ILE A 336 -8.47 -4.66 -18.46
N PRO A 337 -7.39 -4.56 -17.64
CA PRO A 337 -6.11 -4.01 -18.09
C PRO A 337 -5.52 -4.77 -19.27
N LEU A 338 -4.79 -4.05 -20.11
CA LEU A 338 -3.86 -4.68 -21.05
C LEU A 338 -2.60 -5.08 -20.27
N LEU A 339 -2.42 -6.38 -20.06
CA LEU A 339 -1.27 -6.94 -19.35
C LEU A 339 -0.17 -7.31 -20.35
N LEU A 340 1.06 -6.87 -20.09
CA LEU A 340 2.24 -7.05 -20.94
C LEU A 340 3.45 -7.46 -20.11
N ASP A 341 4.29 -8.32 -20.65
CA ASP A 341 5.59 -8.61 -20.04
C ASP A 341 6.49 -7.36 -20.13
N VAL A 342 7.10 -6.97 -19.02
CA VAL A 342 8.07 -5.85 -18.98
C VAL A 342 9.37 -6.14 -19.74
N ALA A 343 9.62 -7.39 -20.12
CA ALA A 343 10.73 -7.76 -20.98
C ALA A 343 10.44 -7.48 -22.48
N ASP A 344 9.17 -7.36 -22.89
CA ASP A 344 8.78 -7.05 -24.27
C ASP A 344 8.55 -5.55 -24.47
N GLU A 345 9.64 -4.79 -24.58
CA GLU A 345 9.63 -3.35 -24.81
C GLU A 345 8.86 -2.97 -26.08
N THR A 346 8.92 -3.81 -27.13
CA THR A 346 8.21 -3.61 -28.38
C THR A 346 6.69 -3.70 -28.18
N ALA A 347 6.20 -4.62 -27.36
CA ALA A 347 4.78 -4.71 -27.02
C ALA A 347 4.31 -3.46 -26.26
N TRP A 348 5.11 -2.98 -25.30
CA TRP A 348 4.83 -1.72 -24.58
C TRP A 348 4.74 -0.53 -25.52
N LYS A 349 5.72 -0.35 -26.41
CA LYS A 349 5.71 0.72 -27.43
C LYS A 349 4.47 0.64 -28.30
N ARG A 350 4.15 -0.54 -28.85
CA ARG A 350 2.96 -0.74 -29.70
C ARG A 350 1.66 -0.44 -28.96
N ALA A 351 1.55 -0.85 -27.69
CA ALA A 351 0.39 -0.57 -26.86
C ALA A 351 0.22 0.95 -26.64
N ILE A 352 1.30 1.63 -26.24
CA ILE A 352 1.30 3.08 -26.03
C ILE A 352 0.92 3.81 -27.30
N CYS A 353 1.44 3.44 -28.49
CA CYS A 353 1.03 4.03 -29.76
C CYS A 353 -0.45 3.81 -30.03
N ARG A 354 -0.98 2.59 -29.84
CA ARG A 354 -2.42 2.33 -30.05
C ARG A 354 -3.28 3.20 -29.15
N PHE A 355 -2.95 3.29 -27.86
CA PHE A 355 -3.71 4.13 -26.93
C PHE A 355 -3.55 5.63 -27.20
N ALA A 356 -2.42 6.08 -27.77
CA ALA A 356 -2.19 7.48 -28.10
C ALA A 356 -3.01 7.93 -29.32
N PHE A 357 -3.08 7.08 -30.36
CA PHE A 357 -3.54 7.48 -31.72
C PHE A 357 -4.76 6.69 -32.19
N SER A 358 -5.30 5.75 -31.41
CA SER A 358 -6.53 5.02 -31.71
C SER A 358 -7.36 4.84 -30.44
N ASP A 359 -8.68 4.84 -30.59
CA ASP A 359 -9.60 4.66 -29.46
C ASP A 359 -10.05 3.21 -29.27
N SER A 360 -9.81 2.32 -30.22
CA SER A 360 -10.37 0.95 -30.22
C SER A 360 -10.07 0.15 -28.94
N GLU A 361 -8.81 0.12 -28.50
CA GLU A 361 -8.42 -0.60 -27.29
C GLU A 361 -8.85 0.15 -26.01
N ARG A 362 -8.82 1.47 -26.08
CA ARG A 362 -9.33 2.33 -25.02
C ARG A 362 -10.83 2.10 -24.79
N ASP A 363 -11.62 2.12 -25.86
CA ASP A 363 -13.07 1.91 -25.81
C ASP A 363 -13.41 0.50 -25.34
N ARG A 364 -12.62 -0.52 -25.76
CA ARG A 364 -12.75 -1.87 -25.22
C ARG A 364 -12.65 -1.91 -23.70
N GLN A 365 -11.60 -1.27 -23.13
CA GLN A 365 -11.44 -1.23 -21.69
C GLN A 365 -12.55 -0.41 -21.01
N LEU A 366 -12.95 0.72 -21.57
CA LEU A 366 -14.03 1.54 -21.02
C LEU A 366 -15.35 0.75 -20.93
N ASN A 367 -15.71 0.01 -21.98
CA ASN A 367 -16.89 -0.84 -21.98
C ASN A 367 -16.79 -1.96 -20.91
N MET A 368 -15.61 -2.57 -20.76
CA MET A 368 -15.40 -3.59 -19.70
C MET A 368 -15.47 -3.01 -18.28
N MET A 369 -15.08 -1.74 -18.09
CA MET A 369 -15.14 -1.08 -16.79
C MET A 369 -16.57 -0.86 -16.29
N GLU A 370 -17.59 -0.88 -17.13
CA GLU A 370 -19.00 -0.84 -16.71
C GLU A 370 -19.34 -2.03 -15.76
N HIS A 371 -18.60 -3.11 -15.86
CA HIS A 371 -18.75 -4.31 -15.03
C HIS A 371 -17.68 -4.45 -13.93
N PHE A 372 -16.81 -3.45 -13.77
CA PHE A 372 -15.79 -3.48 -12.75
C PHE A 372 -16.38 -3.38 -11.35
N ILE A 373 -16.17 -4.42 -10.54
CA ILE A 373 -16.58 -4.43 -9.14
C ILE A 373 -15.47 -3.83 -8.29
N ALA A 374 -15.57 -2.53 -8.03
CA ALA A 374 -14.58 -1.82 -7.22
C ALA A 374 -14.56 -2.35 -5.78
N PRO A 375 -13.39 -2.74 -5.25
CA PRO A 375 -13.26 -3.09 -3.84
C PRO A 375 -13.62 -1.91 -2.95
N THR A 376 -14.35 -2.17 -1.86
CA THR A 376 -14.77 -1.16 -0.89
C THR A 376 -14.24 -1.46 0.50
N TRP A 377 -14.02 -0.44 1.32
CA TRP A 377 -13.67 -0.63 2.73
C TRP A 377 -14.78 -1.35 3.50
N GLN A 378 -16.05 -1.19 3.11
CA GLN A 378 -17.17 -1.90 3.72
C GLN A 378 -17.00 -3.41 3.53
N ASN A 379 -16.75 -3.87 2.29
CA ASN A 379 -16.55 -5.29 2.00
C ASN A 379 -15.27 -5.81 2.66
N HIS A 380 -14.17 -5.02 2.64
CA HIS A 380 -12.94 -5.37 3.32
C HIS A 380 -13.18 -5.67 4.81
N PHE A 381 -13.84 -4.77 5.52
CA PHE A 381 -14.08 -4.94 6.95
C PHE A 381 -15.16 -5.98 7.28
N ALA A 382 -16.11 -6.23 6.39
CA ALA A 382 -17.04 -7.37 6.54
C ALA A 382 -16.31 -8.72 6.53
N ILE A 383 -15.33 -8.88 5.62
CA ILE A 383 -14.45 -10.06 5.61
C ILE A 383 -13.65 -10.15 6.90
N ILE A 384 -13.04 -9.04 7.32
CA ILE A 384 -12.18 -9.00 8.52
C ILE A 384 -12.98 -9.32 9.78
N ASP A 385 -14.18 -8.74 9.96
CA ASP A 385 -15.00 -8.99 11.16
C ASP A 385 -15.43 -10.45 11.25
N SER A 386 -15.97 -11.02 10.17
CA SER A 386 -16.37 -12.42 10.13
C SER A 386 -15.18 -13.35 10.44
N TRP A 387 -14.01 -13.04 9.89
CA TRP A 387 -12.81 -13.82 10.13
C TRP A 387 -12.27 -13.67 11.57
N LEU A 388 -12.30 -12.47 12.15
CA LEU A 388 -11.89 -12.22 13.54
C LEU A 388 -12.82 -12.93 14.53
N GLU A 389 -14.13 -13.03 14.23
CA GLU A 389 -15.09 -13.82 15.03
C GLU A 389 -14.69 -15.30 15.08
N GLY A 390 -14.38 -15.86 13.91
CA GLY A 390 -13.90 -17.24 13.81
C GLY A 390 -12.58 -17.45 14.56
N LEU A 391 -11.65 -16.51 14.43
CA LEU A 391 -10.36 -16.55 15.13
C LEU A 391 -10.53 -16.46 16.65
N ALA A 392 -11.48 -15.66 17.13
CA ALA A 392 -11.76 -15.51 18.55
C ALA A 392 -12.37 -16.78 19.17
N SER A 393 -13.22 -17.49 18.40
CA SER A 393 -13.93 -18.69 18.84
C SER A 393 -13.05 -19.95 18.78
N ALA A 394 -11.96 -19.94 18.01
CA ALA A 394 -11.06 -21.07 17.91
C ALA A 394 -10.30 -21.30 19.22
N GLU A 395 -10.24 -22.56 19.69
CA GLU A 395 -9.39 -22.94 20.81
C GLU A 395 -7.93 -22.57 20.49
N ARG A 396 -7.22 -22.01 21.48
CA ARG A 396 -5.78 -21.81 21.35
C ARG A 396 -5.10 -23.17 21.28
N VAL A 397 -4.51 -23.48 20.15
CA VAL A 397 -3.51 -24.54 20.10
C VAL A 397 -2.25 -23.98 20.81
N PRO A 398 -1.85 -24.55 21.97
CA PRO A 398 -0.63 -24.10 22.62
C PRO A 398 0.54 -24.27 21.65
N ASN A 399 1.36 -23.23 21.55
CA ASN A 399 2.54 -23.26 20.69
C ASN A 399 3.65 -24.05 21.41
N GLU A 400 3.52 -25.38 21.49
CA GLU A 400 4.50 -26.28 22.16
C GLU A 400 5.87 -26.30 21.49
N ARG A 401 6.07 -25.54 20.40
CA ARG A 401 7.26 -25.61 19.54
C ARG A 401 8.42 -24.66 19.91
N LEU A 402 8.36 -23.98 21.06
CA LEU A 402 9.43 -23.05 21.48
C LEU A 402 10.62 -23.73 22.19
N GLN A 403 10.67 -25.07 22.29
CA GLN A 403 11.74 -25.78 23.07
C GLN A 403 12.82 -26.43 22.20
N VAL A 404 12.88 -26.27 20.93
CA VAL A 404 13.98 -26.86 20.14
C VAL A 404 14.65 -25.78 19.31
N GLU A 405 15.86 -25.50 19.71
CA GLU A 405 17.02 -24.84 19.10
C GLU A 405 17.49 -23.57 19.85
N CYS A 406 18.36 -23.82 20.85
CA CYS A 406 19.47 -22.92 21.21
C CYS A 406 20.58 -23.00 20.17
#